data_bec1cdf5f179952085f3273623ec5bf0
#
_entry.id   bec1cdf5f179952085f3273623ec5bf0
#
_cell.length_a   1.000
_cell.length_b   1.000
_cell.length_c   1.000
_cell.angle_alpha   90.00
_cell.angle_beta   90.00
_cell.angle_gamma   90.00
#
_symmetry.space_group_name_H-M   'P 1'
#
loop_
_entity.id
_entity.type
_entity.pdbx_description
1 polymer ?
#
loop_
_entity_poly.entity_id
_entity_poly.type
_entity_poly.pdbx_seq_one_letter_code
_entity_poly.pdbx_strand_id
1 'polypeptide(L)'
;MPPKSSDTTLSLADSINAATRPAHAKLNKLVISRLRLALPPQADDASQYVSGLLHIAPIYIIFESLWRAALESPVPSETCSPNDHGFAGTVGDPVGCQPDCEDTRHQLIVSTRIQPLLANLYFEGLQRSQALRRDLISLTCWSGPTLAEQLNHASESPVLSQFLSHIRTSVGDAPHTLLAYAWVLYMALFSGGRFIRALLEDIYPAFWIPASAQRPTPATLATATSTETQALEFFRFDTPEDGEDLKLEFKRRLLDSEGVLTGPEREDIIREARCIFDYMIRLVGELDDMCGTDKEAAEARLLSLRSRDSLVVENERRLHSASTSRKVAPKLETERSLKDGREGHVKFG
;
A
#
# COMPACT_ATOMS: atom_id res chain seq x y z
N MET A 1 -27.36 36.37 17.56
CA MET A 1 -26.81 35.39 16.58
C MET A 1 -26.16 34.28 17.36
N PRO A 2 -26.59 33.03 17.26
CA PRO A 2 -25.86 31.91 17.88
C PRO A 2 -24.57 31.68 17.11
N PRO A 3 -23.49 31.25 17.77
CA PRO A 3 -22.23 30.90 17.09
C PRO A 3 -22.45 29.71 16.18
N LYS A 4 -22.08 29.83 14.92
CA LYS A 4 -21.96 28.69 14.00
C LYS A 4 -20.89 27.76 14.56
N SER A 5 -21.34 26.63 15.14
CA SER A 5 -20.45 25.48 15.38
C SER A 5 -19.97 25.01 14.01
N SER A 6 -18.76 25.37 13.66
CA SER A 6 -18.06 24.69 12.57
C SER A 6 -17.71 23.29 13.07
N ASP A 7 -18.60 22.33 12.84
CA ASP A 7 -18.25 20.91 12.87
C ASP A 7 -17.17 20.70 11.80
N THR A 8 -15.93 20.80 12.22
CA THR A 8 -14.79 20.45 11.38
C THR A 8 -14.77 18.93 11.30
N THR A 9 -15.56 18.37 10.39
CA THR A 9 -15.50 16.94 10.11
C THR A 9 -14.09 16.60 9.64
N LEU A 10 -13.45 15.67 10.34
CA LEU A 10 -12.10 15.17 9.96
C LEU A 10 -12.14 14.62 8.52
N SER A 11 -11.03 14.81 7.79
CA SER A 11 -10.88 14.14 6.50
C SER A 11 -10.98 12.63 6.66
N LEU A 12 -11.32 11.92 5.58
CA LEU A 12 -11.34 10.45 5.59
C LEU A 12 -9.98 9.89 5.99
N ALA A 13 -8.91 10.47 5.45
CA ALA A 13 -7.54 10.12 5.76
C ALA A 13 -7.22 10.27 7.26
N ASP A 14 -7.58 11.38 7.87
CA ASP A 14 -7.36 11.62 9.30
C ASP A 14 -8.19 10.68 10.17
N SER A 15 -9.41 10.39 9.74
CA SER A 15 -10.32 9.46 10.42
C SER A 15 -9.77 8.04 10.40
N ILE A 16 -9.27 7.55 9.26
CA ILE A 16 -8.60 6.25 9.15
C ILE A 16 -7.35 6.21 10.05
N ASN A 17 -6.47 7.23 9.96
CA ASN A 17 -5.26 7.30 10.76
C ASN A 17 -5.53 7.32 12.26
N ALA A 18 -6.54 8.07 12.70
CA ALA A 18 -6.94 8.10 14.11
C ALA A 18 -7.46 6.75 14.59
N ALA A 19 -8.31 6.09 13.77
CA ALA A 19 -8.95 4.83 14.09
C ALA A 19 -7.97 3.64 14.12
N THR A 20 -6.88 3.69 13.35
CA THR A 20 -5.91 2.60 13.19
C THR A 20 -4.61 2.81 13.95
N ARG A 21 -4.38 3.97 14.56
CA ARG A 21 -3.11 4.34 15.21
C ARG A 21 -2.51 3.27 16.15
N PRO A 22 -3.28 2.64 17.07
CA PRO A 22 -2.71 1.62 17.97
C PRO A 22 -2.28 0.36 17.20
N ALA A 23 -3.11 -0.11 16.26
CA ALA A 23 -2.84 -1.29 15.45
C ALA A 23 -1.65 -1.06 14.51
N HIS A 24 -1.57 0.12 13.89
CA HIS A 24 -0.44 0.56 13.07
C HIS A 24 0.88 0.53 13.87
N ALA A 25 0.90 1.11 15.08
CA ALA A 25 2.09 1.10 15.92
C ALA A 25 2.52 -0.33 16.31
N LYS A 26 1.55 -1.23 16.58
CA LYS A 26 1.82 -2.64 16.86
C LYS A 26 2.38 -3.35 15.64
N LEU A 27 1.74 -3.21 14.47
CA LEU A 27 2.18 -3.85 13.23
C LEU A 27 3.58 -3.39 12.82
N ASN A 28 3.89 -2.11 12.89
CA ASN A 28 5.23 -1.58 12.58
C ASN A 28 6.31 -2.23 13.43
N LYS A 29 6.09 -2.38 14.74
CA LYS A 29 7.05 -3.05 15.61
C LYS A 29 7.25 -4.52 15.21
N LEU A 30 6.15 -5.22 14.92
CA LEU A 30 6.21 -6.61 14.48
C LEU A 30 7.00 -6.74 13.17
N VAL A 31 6.65 -5.98 12.14
CA VAL A 31 7.32 -6.05 10.84
C VAL A 31 8.82 -5.76 10.96
N ILE A 32 9.21 -4.68 11.64
CA ILE A 32 10.63 -4.31 11.80
C ILE A 32 11.40 -5.41 12.56
N SER A 33 10.81 -5.97 13.60
CA SER A 33 11.49 -7.03 14.38
C SER A 33 11.65 -8.32 13.57
N ARG A 34 10.64 -8.72 12.76
CA ARG A 34 10.69 -9.93 11.94
C ARG A 34 11.60 -9.77 10.74
N LEU A 35 11.57 -8.59 10.12
CA LEU A 35 12.50 -8.27 9.04
C LEU A 35 13.96 -8.45 9.49
N ARG A 36 14.31 -8.00 10.69
CA ARG A 36 15.66 -8.19 11.24
C ARG A 36 16.03 -9.66 11.45
N LEU A 37 15.06 -10.53 11.75
CA LEU A 37 15.29 -11.97 11.86
C LEU A 37 15.50 -12.64 10.50
N ALA A 38 14.89 -12.10 9.48
CA ALA A 38 14.99 -12.58 8.09
C ALA A 38 16.22 -12.04 7.33
N LEU A 39 17.11 -11.29 8.01
CA LEU A 39 18.29 -10.65 7.41
C LEU A 39 19.56 -10.97 8.20
N PRO A 40 20.77 -10.82 7.60
CA PRO A 40 22.02 -10.98 8.30
C PRO A 40 22.14 -10.09 9.56
N PRO A 41 22.79 -10.54 10.62
CA PRO A 41 23.47 -11.84 10.77
C PRO A 41 22.57 -12.98 11.29
N GLN A 42 21.23 -12.81 11.34
CA GLN A 42 20.31 -13.81 11.86
C GLN A 42 19.86 -14.83 10.82
N ALA A 43 19.91 -14.47 9.54
CA ALA A 43 19.60 -15.34 8.42
C ALA A 43 20.84 -15.48 7.51
N ASP A 44 21.08 -16.70 7.04
CA ASP A 44 22.19 -17.02 6.14
C ASP A 44 21.85 -16.75 4.66
N ASP A 45 20.55 -16.76 4.31
CA ASP A 45 20.01 -16.53 2.98
C ASP A 45 18.65 -15.80 3.00
N ALA A 46 18.15 -15.45 1.81
CA ALA A 46 16.93 -14.68 1.66
C ALA A 46 15.62 -15.49 1.81
N SER A 47 15.65 -16.77 2.18
CA SER A 47 14.47 -17.66 2.20
C SER A 47 13.33 -17.12 3.07
N GLN A 48 13.65 -16.64 4.28
CA GLN A 48 12.65 -16.08 5.19
C GLN A 48 12.05 -14.77 4.66
N TYR A 49 12.88 -13.93 4.04
CA TYR A 49 12.41 -12.71 3.39
C TYR A 49 11.49 -13.02 2.21
N VAL A 50 11.84 -13.99 1.38
CA VAL A 50 11.01 -14.51 0.27
C VAL A 50 9.68 -15.05 0.80
N SER A 51 9.69 -15.80 1.91
CA SER A 51 8.47 -16.28 2.56
C SER A 51 7.55 -15.13 2.96
N GLY A 52 8.10 -14.07 3.52
CA GLY A 52 7.33 -12.85 3.83
C GLY A 52 6.71 -12.22 2.58
N LEU A 53 7.47 -12.09 1.48
CA LEU A 53 6.96 -11.55 0.22
C LEU A 53 5.87 -12.43 -0.40
N LEU A 54 5.98 -13.76 -0.31
CA LEU A 54 4.97 -14.71 -0.79
C LEU A 54 3.63 -14.54 -0.07
N HIS A 55 3.62 -14.13 1.20
CA HIS A 55 2.40 -13.88 1.96
C HIS A 55 1.82 -12.47 1.73
N ILE A 56 2.66 -11.51 1.37
CA ILE A 56 2.21 -10.15 1.06
C ILE A 56 1.69 -10.03 -0.39
N ALA A 57 2.33 -10.71 -1.34
CA ALA A 57 2.00 -10.57 -2.76
C ALA A 57 0.55 -10.90 -3.10
N PRO A 58 -0.09 -11.98 -2.59
CA PRO A 58 -1.49 -12.28 -2.87
C PRO A 58 -2.45 -11.17 -2.46
N ILE A 59 -2.15 -10.44 -1.37
CA ILE A 59 -2.96 -9.32 -0.87
C ILE A 59 -2.99 -8.18 -1.91
N TYR A 60 -1.82 -7.77 -2.41
CA TYR A 60 -1.74 -6.74 -3.46
C TYR A 60 -2.36 -7.22 -4.77
N ILE A 61 -2.11 -8.47 -5.17
CA ILE A 61 -2.63 -9.04 -6.41
C ILE A 61 -4.16 -9.02 -6.42
N ILE A 62 -4.80 -9.48 -5.33
CA ILE A 62 -6.26 -9.53 -5.27
C ILE A 62 -6.88 -8.14 -5.18
N PHE A 63 -6.37 -7.28 -4.32
CA PHE A 63 -6.86 -5.93 -4.13
C PHE A 63 -6.78 -5.12 -5.43
N GLU A 64 -5.64 -5.13 -6.12
CA GLU A 64 -5.44 -4.41 -7.39
C GLU A 64 -6.27 -5.02 -8.53
N SER A 65 -6.47 -6.36 -8.53
CA SER A 65 -7.35 -7.05 -9.47
C SER A 65 -8.82 -6.63 -9.30
N LEU A 66 -9.29 -6.59 -8.05
CA LEU A 66 -10.65 -6.16 -7.74
C LEU A 66 -10.86 -4.68 -8.07
N TRP A 67 -9.84 -3.84 -7.85
CA TRP A 67 -9.94 -2.43 -8.25
C TRP A 67 -10.08 -2.28 -9.75
N ARG A 68 -9.28 -3.00 -10.53
CA ARG A 68 -9.40 -3.00 -11.99
C ARG A 68 -10.80 -3.51 -12.42
N ALA A 69 -11.28 -4.61 -11.83
CA ALA A 69 -12.62 -5.12 -12.10
C ALA A 69 -13.73 -4.10 -11.76
N ALA A 70 -13.55 -3.32 -10.69
CA ALA A 70 -14.47 -2.25 -10.32
C ALA A 70 -14.53 -1.13 -11.37
N LEU A 71 -13.40 -0.82 -12.01
CA LEU A 71 -13.35 0.19 -13.07
C LEU A 71 -13.95 -0.30 -14.40
N GLU A 72 -13.82 -1.61 -14.68
CA GLU A 72 -14.34 -2.26 -15.89
C GLU A 72 -15.82 -2.66 -15.74
N SER A 73 -16.39 -2.53 -14.54
CA SER A 73 -17.78 -2.88 -14.26
C SER A 73 -18.74 -2.03 -15.11
N PRO A 74 -19.73 -2.66 -15.79
CA PRO A 74 -20.72 -1.89 -16.54
C PRO A 74 -21.52 -1.02 -15.58
N VAL A 75 -21.69 0.25 -15.97
CA VAL A 75 -22.54 1.19 -15.23
C VAL A 75 -23.98 0.70 -15.33
N PRO A 76 -24.70 0.50 -14.21
CA PRO A 76 -26.11 0.14 -14.26
C PRO A 76 -26.87 1.18 -15.07
N SER A 77 -27.42 0.78 -16.21
CA SER A 77 -28.27 1.66 -17.02
C SER A 77 -29.57 1.88 -16.26
N GLU A 78 -29.89 3.11 -15.88
CA GLU A 78 -31.14 3.49 -15.20
C GLU A 78 -32.38 3.39 -16.14
N THR A 79 -32.33 2.56 -17.20
CA THR A 79 -33.42 2.39 -18.16
C THR A 79 -33.97 0.98 -18.14
N CYS A 80 -34.61 0.60 -17.05
CA CYS A 80 -35.71 -0.36 -17.07
C CYS A 80 -36.91 0.28 -16.39
N SER A 81 -37.63 1.11 -17.13
CA SER A 81 -38.99 1.52 -16.76
C SER A 81 -39.88 0.25 -16.75
N PRO A 82 -40.60 -0.05 -15.68
CA PRO A 82 -41.46 -1.23 -15.63
C PRO A 82 -42.83 -0.92 -16.28
N ASN A 83 -42.86 -0.50 -17.53
CA ASN A 83 -44.10 -0.30 -18.29
C ASN A 83 -43.85 -0.59 -19.77
N ASP A 84 -43.86 -1.87 -20.12
CA ASP A 84 -44.34 -2.30 -21.43
C ASP A 84 -44.85 -3.76 -21.34
N HIS A 85 -46.10 -3.89 -20.90
CA HIS A 85 -46.88 -5.12 -21.07
C HIS A 85 -47.44 -5.13 -22.48
N GLY A 86 -46.68 -5.57 -23.43
CA GLY A 86 -47.11 -5.91 -24.79
C GLY A 86 -47.18 -7.41 -24.97
N PHE A 87 -48.39 -7.95 -24.84
CA PHE A 87 -48.87 -9.28 -25.13
C PHE A 87 -48.62 -9.68 -26.60
N ALA A 88 -47.92 -10.79 -26.86
CA ALA A 88 -48.22 -11.69 -27.97
C ALA A 88 -47.44 -13.03 -27.85
N GLY A 89 -48.14 -14.13 -27.69
CA GLY A 89 -47.57 -15.45 -27.58
C GLY A 89 -47.01 -16.01 -28.88
N THR A 90 -46.05 -16.90 -28.77
CA THR A 90 -45.87 -18.04 -29.70
C THR A 90 -45.23 -19.18 -28.95
N VAL A 91 -45.88 -20.34 -29.00
CA VAL A 91 -45.48 -21.64 -28.47
C VAL A 91 -44.35 -22.16 -29.37
N GLY A 92 -43.22 -22.55 -28.79
CA GLY A 92 -42.12 -23.24 -29.46
C GLY A 92 -41.32 -24.06 -28.43
N ASP A 93 -41.17 -25.36 -28.72
CA ASP A 93 -40.68 -26.43 -27.87
C ASP A 93 -39.30 -26.25 -27.23
N PRO A 94 -39.02 -26.91 -26.09
CA PRO A 94 -37.78 -26.77 -25.36
C PRO A 94 -36.68 -27.68 -25.95
N VAL A 95 -35.73 -27.10 -26.64
CA VAL A 95 -34.46 -27.78 -26.93
C VAL A 95 -33.53 -27.53 -25.73
N GLY A 96 -33.10 -28.65 -25.13
CA GLY A 96 -32.26 -28.66 -23.93
C GLY A 96 -30.97 -27.88 -24.08
N CYS A 97 -30.79 -26.90 -23.24
CA CYS A 97 -29.49 -26.33 -22.95
C CYS A 97 -28.93 -27.01 -21.70
N GLN A 98 -27.85 -27.74 -21.90
CA GLN A 98 -27.05 -28.32 -20.82
C GLN A 98 -26.53 -27.22 -19.90
N PRO A 99 -26.47 -27.46 -18.58
CA PRO A 99 -25.89 -26.56 -17.63
C PRO A 99 -24.40 -26.88 -17.46
N ASP A 100 -23.55 -26.36 -18.36
CA ASP A 100 -22.11 -26.35 -18.18
C ASP A 100 -21.62 -24.93 -18.29
N CYS A 101 -21.72 -24.17 -17.20
CA CYS A 101 -20.94 -22.98 -16.92
C CYS A 101 -21.10 -22.63 -15.43
N GLU A 102 -20.47 -23.41 -14.56
CA GLU A 102 -20.10 -22.95 -13.21
C GLU A 102 -18.90 -22.04 -13.32
N ASP A 103 -19.04 -20.88 -13.95
CA ASP A 103 -18.14 -19.75 -13.78
C ASP A 103 -19.01 -18.50 -13.63
N THR A 104 -19.83 -18.50 -12.58
CA THR A 104 -20.50 -17.27 -12.15
C THR A 104 -19.41 -16.38 -11.52
N ARG A 105 -18.63 -15.71 -12.35
CA ARG A 105 -17.91 -14.51 -11.96
C ARG A 105 -18.96 -13.60 -11.36
N HIS A 106 -18.95 -13.48 -10.04
CA HIS A 106 -19.72 -12.45 -9.36
C HIS A 106 -19.27 -11.12 -9.94
N GLN A 107 -20.02 -10.63 -10.91
CA GLN A 107 -19.75 -9.36 -11.56
C GLN A 107 -19.87 -8.28 -10.48
N LEU A 108 -18.75 -7.62 -10.22
CA LEU A 108 -18.70 -6.55 -9.24
C LEU A 108 -19.62 -5.42 -9.70
N ILE A 109 -20.62 -5.09 -8.92
CA ILE A 109 -21.56 -3.99 -9.23
C ILE A 109 -21.09 -2.74 -8.50
N VAL A 110 -20.65 -1.75 -9.25
CA VAL A 110 -20.19 -0.47 -8.70
C VAL A 110 -21.19 0.61 -9.06
N SER A 111 -21.60 1.42 -8.07
CA SER A 111 -22.52 2.53 -8.33
C SER A 111 -21.89 3.61 -9.22
N THR A 112 -22.73 4.29 -10.01
CA THR A 112 -22.36 5.41 -10.87
C THR A 112 -21.63 6.54 -10.13
N ARG A 113 -21.81 6.63 -8.82
CA ARG A 113 -21.19 7.62 -7.95
C ARG A 113 -19.80 7.19 -7.46
N ILE A 114 -19.62 5.91 -7.14
CA ILE A 114 -18.37 5.38 -6.59
C ILE A 114 -17.35 5.06 -7.69
N GLN A 115 -17.77 4.60 -8.85
CA GLN A 115 -16.85 4.24 -9.94
C GLN A 115 -15.96 5.42 -10.37
N PRO A 116 -16.45 6.66 -10.61
CA PRO A 116 -15.60 7.80 -10.92
C PRO A 116 -14.60 8.14 -9.80
N LEU A 117 -15.01 7.98 -8.53
CA LEU A 117 -14.13 8.18 -7.38
C LEU A 117 -12.96 7.19 -7.41
N LEU A 118 -13.26 5.90 -7.62
CA LEU A 118 -12.23 4.86 -7.75
C LEU A 118 -11.33 5.09 -8.95
N ALA A 119 -11.89 5.52 -10.10
CA ALA A 119 -11.14 5.83 -11.30
C ALA A 119 -10.18 7.02 -11.10
N ASN A 120 -10.63 8.06 -10.39
CA ASN A 120 -9.79 9.22 -10.06
C ASN A 120 -8.57 8.86 -9.19
N LEU A 121 -8.69 7.82 -8.35
CA LEU A 121 -7.64 7.39 -7.44
C LEU A 121 -6.78 6.23 -7.99
N TYR A 122 -7.18 5.63 -9.12
CA TYR A 122 -6.42 4.61 -9.81
C TYR A 122 -5.56 5.26 -10.89
N PHE A 123 -4.28 5.47 -10.62
CA PHE A 123 -3.36 6.03 -11.60
C PHE A 123 -2.06 5.23 -11.68
N GLU A 124 -1.39 5.38 -12.81
CA GLU A 124 -0.18 4.64 -13.13
C GLU A 124 0.92 4.89 -12.08
N GLY A 125 1.72 3.88 -11.82
CA GLY A 125 2.83 3.95 -10.87
C GLY A 125 2.48 3.55 -9.44
N LEU A 126 1.17 3.51 -9.05
CA LEU A 126 0.78 3.05 -7.71
C LEU A 126 0.82 1.53 -7.56
N GLN A 127 0.43 0.79 -8.62
CA GLN A 127 0.27 -0.66 -8.56
C GLN A 127 1.59 -1.37 -8.25
N ARG A 128 1.54 -2.32 -7.33
CA ARG A 128 2.72 -3.03 -6.80
C ARG A 128 2.75 -4.53 -7.12
N SER A 129 1.64 -5.12 -7.58
CA SER A 129 1.58 -6.57 -7.85
C SER A 129 2.63 -7.04 -8.85
N GLN A 130 2.91 -6.27 -9.89
CA GLN A 130 3.92 -6.63 -10.88
C GLN A 130 5.35 -6.48 -10.33
N ALA A 131 5.61 -5.44 -9.55
CA ALA A 131 6.88 -5.25 -8.87
C ALA A 131 7.17 -6.40 -7.90
N LEU A 132 6.19 -6.81 -7.08
CA LEU A 132 6.30 -7.99 -6.20
C LEU A 132 6.62 -9.28 -6.97
N ARG A 133 5.95 -9.51 -8.12
CA ARG A 133 6.24 -10.68 -8.95
C ARG A 133 7.67 -10.65 -9.51
N ARG A 134 8.15 -9.49 -9.97
CA ARG A 134 9.52 -9.34 -10.47
C ARG A 134 10.55 -9.55 -9.37
N ASP A 135 10.31 -8.99 -8.19
CA ASP A 135 11.17 -9.19 -7.02
C ASP A 135 11.26 -10.68 -6.64
N LEU A 136 10.13 -11.38 -6.56
CA LEU A 136 10.09 -12.80 -6.26
C LEU A 136 10.83 -13.63 -7.32
N ILE A 137 10.63 -13.36 -8.61
CA ILE A 137 11.38 -14.04 -9.70
C ILE A 137 12.88 -13.78 -9.58
N SER A 138 13.29 -12.55 -9.32
CA SER A 138 14.68 -12.18 -9.18
C SER A 138 15.36 -12.87 -7.98
N LEU A 139 14.66 -12.93 -6.83
CA LEU A 139 15.17 -13.54 -5.59
C LEU A 139 15.25 -15.07 -5.65
N THR A 140 14.39 -15.69 -6.46
CA THR A 140 14.24 -17.16 -6.44
C THR A 140 14.72 -17.84 -7.72
N CYS A 141 14.84 -17.11 -8.81
CA CYS A 141 15.03 -17.62 -10.16
C CYS A 141 13.92 -18.59 -10.63
N TRP A 142 12.71 -18.50 -10.04
CA TRP A 142 11.58 -19.33 -10.43
C TRP A 142 11.03 -18.93 -11.80
N SER A 143 10.52 -19.92 -12.52
CA SER A 143 9.71 -19.67 -13.70
C SER A 143 8.36 -19.04 -13.33
N GLY A 144 7.67 -18.40 -14.29
CA GLY A 144 6.34 -17.85 -14.06
C GLY A 144 5.33 -18.88 -13.52
N PRO A 145 5.24 -20.10 -14.11
CA PRO A 145 4.40 -21.18 -13.58
C PRO A 145 4.75 -21.57 -12.14
N THR A 146 6.05 -21.74 -11.84
CA THR A 146 6.50 -22.07 -10.47
C THR A 146 6.13 -20.98 -9.48
N LEU A 147 6.32 -19.70 -9.83
CA LEU A 147 5.89 -18.61 -8.98
C LEU A 147 4.39 -18.62 -8.73
N ALA A 148 3.58 -18.90 -9.76
CA ALA A 148 2.13 -18.99 -9.60
C ALA A 148 1.74 -20.11 -8.63
N GLU A 149 2.37 -21.27 -8.73
CA GLU A 149 2.18 -22.40 -7.81
C GLU A 149 2.54 -22.02 -6.36
N GLN A 150 3.69 -21.37 -6.16
CA GLN A 150 4.14 -20.93 -4.82
C GLN A 150 3.20 -19.86 -4.22
N LEU A 151 2.71 -18.92 -5.03
CA LEU A 151 1.72 -17.94 -4.58
C LEU A 151 0.39 -18.59 -4.21
N ASN A 152 -0.06 -19.59 -4.98
CA ASN A 152 -1.27 -20.35 -4.65
C ASN A 152 -1.08 -21.12 -3.34
N HIS A 153 0.05 -21.81 -3.18
CA HIS A 153 0.35 -22.53 -1.94
C HIS A 153 0.39 -21.62 -0.73
N ALA A 154 1.06 -20.46 -0.82
CA ALA A 154 1.06 -19.48 0.25
C ALA A 154 -0.36 -18.97 0.58
N SER A 155 -1.21 -18.80 -0.45
CA SER A 155 -2.60 -18.36 -0.30
C SER A 155 -3.52 -19.37 0.42
N GLU A 156 -3.09 -20.62 0.55
CA GLU A 156 -3.81 -21.66 1.29
C GLU A 156 -3.55 -21.62 2.79
N SER A 157 -2.56 -20.84 3.25
CA SER A 157 -2.32 -20.70 4.69
C SER A 157 -3.54 -20.11 5.41
N PRO A 158 -3.82 -20.55 6.64
CA PRO A 158 -5.12 -20.30 7.28
C PRO A 158 -5.49 -18.83 7.39
N VAL A 159 -4.57 -17.98 7.86
CA VAL A 159 -4.85 -16.56 8.06
C VAL A 159 -4.89 -15.82 6.72
N LEU A 160 -3.96 -16.11 5.82
CA LEU A 160 -3.94 -15.47 4.50
C LEU A 160 -5.18 -15.84 3.69
N SER A 161 -5.57 -17.11 3.66
CA SER A 161 -6.79 -17.57 2.98
C SER A 161 -8.05 -16.85 3.49
N GLN A 162 -8.19 -16.71 4.82
CA GLN A 162 -9.28 -15.94 5.43
C GLN A 162 -9.23 -14.48 5.00
N PHE A 163 -8.04 -13.86 4.97
CA PHE A 163 -7.90 -12.47 4.57
C PHE A 163 -8.25 -12.26 3.10
N LEU A 164 -7.75 -13.12 2.22
CA LEU A 164 -8.08 -13.04 0.78
C LEU A 164 -9.59 -13.23 0.52
N SER A 165 -10.25 -14.12 1.26
CA SER A 165 -11.70 -14.29 1.22
C SER A 165 -12.42 -13.03 1.71
N HIS A 166 -11.97 -12.47 2.84
CA HIS A 166 -12.52 -11.23 3.39
C HIS A 166 -12.41 -10.06 2.38
N ILE A 167 -11.25 -9.89 1.72
CA ILE A 167 -11.07 -8.85 0.69
C ILE A 167 -12.12 -9.00 -0.42
N ARG A 168 -12.32 -10.23 -0.92
CA ARG A 168 -13.31 -10.49 -1.99
C ARG A 168 -14.73 -10.13 -1.54
N THR A 169 -15.11 -10.58 -0.35
CA THR A 169 -16.46 -10.33 0.20
C THR A 169 -16.66 -8.83 0.48
N SER A 170 -15.74 -8.21 1.20
CA SER A 170 -15.85 -6.79 1.57
C SER A 170 -15.95 -5.88 0.35
N VAL A 171 -15.11 -6.11 -0.66
CA VAL A 171 -15.12 -5.32 -1.91
C VAL A 171 -16.33 -5.67 -2.77
N GLY A 172 -16.75 -6.95 -2.78
CA GLY A 172 -17.95 -7.40 -3.50
C GLY A 172 -19.21 -6.74 -2.99
N ASP A 173 -19.37 -6.68 -1.69
CA ASP A 173 -20.54 -6.09 -1.03
C ASP A 173 -20.49 -4.55 -1.03
N ALA A 174 -19.31 -3.98 -0.87
CA ALA A 174 -19.08 -2.55 -0.68
C ALA A 174 -17.82 -2.05 -1.41
N PRO A 175 -17.88 -1.81 -2.74
CA PRO A 175 -16.70 -1.45 -3.56
C PRO A 175 -15.94 -0.22 -3.08
N HIS A 176 -16.57 0.70 -2.35
CA HIS A 176 -15.90 1.85 -1.73
C HIS A 176 -14.87 1.47 -0.67
N THR A 177 -14.92 0.23 -0.13
CA THR A 177 -13.90 -0.28 0.80
C THR A 177 -12.52 -0.44 0.17
N LEU A 178 -12.41 -0.47 -1.18
CA LEU A 178 -11.13 -0.38 -1.90
C LEU A 178 -10.29 0.83 -1.45
N LEU A 179 -10.94 1.91 -1.01
CA LEU A 179 -10.24 3.09 -0.49
C LEU A 179 -9.46 2.80 0.81
N ALA A 180 -9.98 1.88 1.65
CA ALA A 180 -9.25 1.45 2.85
C ALA A 180 -7.97 0.68 2.48
N TYR A 181 -8.05 -0.24 1.53
CA TYR A 181 -6.89 -0.98 1.02
C TYR A 181 -5.86 -0.05 0.39
N ALA A 182 -6.30 0.84 -0.48
CA ALA A 182 -5.41 1.82 -1.12
C ALA A 182 -4.70 2.71 -0.09
N TRP A 183 -5.46 3.25 0.87
CA TRP A 183 -4.88 4.09 1.91
C TRP A 183 -3.88 3.31 2.77
N VAL A 184 -4.27 2.15 3.31
CA VAL A 184 -3.41 1.40 4.22
C VAL A 184 -2.18 0.85 3.51
N LEU A 185 -2.36 0.18 2.36
CA LEU A 185 -1.27 -0.55 1.70
C LEU A 185 -0.29 0.39 0.97
N TYR A 186 -0.78 1.39 0.22
CA TYR A 186 0.12 2.31 -0.47
C TYR A 186 0.78 3.31 0.48
N MET A 187 0.05 3.84 1.49
CA MET A 187 0.68 4.75 2.46
C MET A 187 1.75 4.06 3.31
N ALA A 188 1.61 2.75 3.58
CA ALA A 188 2.65 1.97 4.23
C ALA A 188 3.96 1.97 3.43
N LEU A 189 3.89 1.87 2.10
CA LEU A 189 5.07 1.88 1.23
C LEU A 189 5.73 3.26 1.17
N PHE A 190 4.94 4.32 1.08
CA PHE A 190 5.47 5.68 1.05
C PHE A 190 6.13 6.15 2.35
N SER A 191 5.86 5.50 3.47
CA SER A 191 6.47 5.82 4.77
C SER A 191 7.39 4.70 5.26
N GLY A 192 6.82 3.61 5.75
CA GLY A 192 7.56 2.45 6.26
C GLY A 192 8.37 1.72 5.19
N GLY A 193 7.86 1.66 3.95
CA GLY A 193 8.53 0.99 2.84
C GLY A 193 9.89 1.60 2.50
N ARG A 194 10.04 2.92 2.58
CA ARG A 194 11.34 3.58 2.38
C ARG A 194 12.37 3.22 3.46
N PHE A 195 11.91 3.12 4.71
CA PHE A 195 12.77 2.67 5.81
C PHE A 195 13.20 1.22 5.61
N ILE A 196 12.26 0.33 5.24
CA ILE A 196 12.54 -1.07 4.94
C ILE A 196 13.54 -1.17 3.79
N ARG A 197 13.30 -0.44 2.70
CA ARG A 197 14.22 -0.41 1.54
C ARG A 197 15.64 -0.02 1.94
N ALA A 198 15.81 1.05 2.72
CA ALA A 198 17.13 1.46 3.18
C ALA A 198 17.84 0.36 3.98
N LEU A 199 17.13 -0.38 4.83
CA LEU A 199 17.70 -1.53 5.55
C LEU A 199 18.11 -2.67 4.59
N LEU A 200 17.35 -2.90 3.53
CA LEU A 200 17.62 -3.96 2.55
C LEU A 200 18.77 -3.59 1.62
N GLU A 201 18.91 -2.32 1.26
CA GLU A 201 19.99 -1.80 0.42
C GLU A 201 21.37 -1.91 1.10
N ASP A 202 21.41 -1.91 2.44
CA ASP A 202 22.64 -2.08 3.23
C ASP A 202 23.11 -3.55 3.29
N ILE A 203 22.33 -4.51 2.81
CA ILE A 203 22.67 -5.93 2.84
C ILE A 203 23.61 -6.28 1.68
N TYR A 204 24.68 -7.01 1.99
CA TYR A 204 25.67 -7.43 1.00
C TYR A 204 25.06 -8.28 -0.13
N PRO A 205 25.48 -8.09 -1.39
CA PRO A 205 24.81 -8.70 -2.56
C PRO A 205 24.74 -10.23 -2.55
N ALA A 206 25.75 -10.91 -1.97
CA ALA A 206 25.77 -12.36 -1.93
C ALA A 206 24.63 -12.99 -1.13
N PHE A 207 24.04 -12.26 -0.17
CA PHE A 207 22.87 -12.71 0.59
C PHE A 207 21.63 -12.93 -0.30
N TRP A 208 21.49 -12.13 -1.35
CA TRP A 208 20.34 -12.16 -2.26
C TRP A 208 20.44 -13.22 -3.36
N ILE A 209 21.61 -13.87 -3.49
CA ILE A 209 21.81 -14.89 -4.54
C ILE A 209 21.20 -16.20 -4.08
N PRO A 210 20.21 -16.76 -4.81
CA PRO A 210 19.62 -18.06 -4.47
C PRO A 210 20.68 -19.17 -4.39
N ALA A 211 20.55 -20.07 -3.43
CA ALA A 211 21.46 -21.22 -3.29
C ALA A 211 21.54 -22.07 -4.58
N SER A 212 20.47 -22.10 -5.37
CA SER A 212 20.43 -22.75 -6.69
C SER A 212 21.30 -22.08 -7.74
N ALA A 213 21.60 -20.79 -7.60
CA ALA A 213 22.43 -20.02 -8.51
C ALA A 213 23.91 -19.95 -8.09
N GLN A 214 24.27 -20.50 -6.91
CA GLN A 214 25.61 -20.42 -6.33
C GLN A 214 26.69 -21.34 -6.97
N ARG A 215 26.47 -21.88 -8.18
CA ARG A 215 27.52 -22.40 -9.00
C ARG A 215 27.98 -21.32 -9.99
N PRO A 216 28.91 -20.41 -9.62
CA PRO A 216 29.37 -19.41 -10.54
C PRO A 216 30.27 -20.09 -11.57
N THR A 217 29.87 -20.04 -12.83
CA THR A 217 30.84 -20.11 -13.91
C THR A 217 31.68 -18.82 -13.90
N PRO A 218 32.99 -18.86 -14.23
CA PRO A 218 33.86 -17.66 -14.23
C PRO A 218 33.33 -16.50 -15.10
N ALA A 219 32.39 -16.75 -16.01
CA ALA A 219 31.74 -15.75 -16.86
C ALA A 219 30.66 -14.94 -16.13
N THR A 220 30.03 -15.50 -15.10
CA THR A 220 28.98 -14.78 -14.31
C THR A 220 29.58 -13.82 -13.29
N LEU A 221 30.86 -13.99 -12.92
CA LEU A 221 31.54 -13.06 -11.99
C LEU A 221 31.83 -11.69 -12.64
N ALA A 222 32.00 -11.67 -13.97
CA ALA A 222 32.36 -10.46 -14.72
C ALA A 222 31.15 -9.55 -15.01
N THR A 223 29.92 -10.07 -14.94
CA THR A 223 28.66 -9.33 -15.14
C THR A 223 28.00 -8.86 -13.83
N ALA A 224 28.48 -9.33 -12.68
CA ALA A 224 27.95 -8.96 -11.36
C ALA A 224 28.41 -7.57 -10.86
N THR A 225 29.02 -6.75 -11.71
CA THR A 225 29.44 -5.38 -11.36
C THR A 225 28.36 -4.32 -11.59
N SER A 226 27.18 -4.67 -12.07
CA SER A 226 26.07 -3.74 -12.12
C SER A 226 25.26 -3.82 -10.82
N THR A 227 25.20 -2.73 -10.14
CA THR A 227 24.43 -2.39 -8.92
C THR A 227 22.89 -2.59 -9.08
N GLU A 228 22.45 -3.29 -10.13
CA GLU A 228 21.05 -3.38 -10.56
C GLU A 228 20.29 -4.60 -10.00
N THR A 229 20.88 -5.43 -9.15
CA THR A 229 20.32 -6.75 -8.83
C THR A 229 19.72 -6.83 -7.42
N GLN A 230 19.32 -5.75 -6.83
CA GLN A 230 18.49 -5.86 -5.63
C GLN A 230 17.02 -5.87 -6.04
N ALA A 231 16.35 -7.00 -5.79
CA ALA A 231 14.92 -7.19 -5.95
C ALA A 231 14.16 -6.31 -4.94
N LEU A 232 14.09 -5.01 -5.19
CA LEU A 232 13.48 -4.00 -4.35
C LEU A 232 12.48 -3.12 -5.11
N GLU A 233 12.00 -3.60 -6.27
CA GLU A 233 11.05 -2.87 -7.11
C GLU A 233 9.73 -2.62 -6.38
N PHE A 234 9.37 -3.52 -5.46
CA PHE A 234 8.18 -3.34 -4.63
C PHE A 234 8.21 -2.04 -3.83
N PHE A 235 9.38 -1.63 -3.34
CA PHE A 235 9.58 -0.44 -2.53
C PHE A 235 10.01 0.79 -3.34
N ARG A 236 10.26 0.66 -4.63
CA ARG A 236 10.68 1.75 -5.51
C ARG A 236 9.52 2.22 -6.37
N PHE A 237 9.48 3.51 -6.62
CA PHE A 237 8.53 4.11 -7.53
C PHE A 237 9.29 4.76 -8.67
N ASP A 238 8.86 4.47 -9.89
CA ASP A 238 9.49 5.02 -11.11
C ASP A 238 8.99 6.45 -11.38
N THR A 239 9.36 7.35 -10.46
CA THR A 239 9.07 8.77 -10.57
C THR A 239 10.27 9.59 -10.10
N PRO A 240 10.43 10.86 -10.55
CA PRO A 240 11.56 11.71 -10.18
C PRO A 240 11.74 11.89 -8.65
N GLU A 241 10.64 11.82 -7.89
CA GLU A 241 10.62 12.00 -6.43
C GLU A 241 10.45 10.67 -5.69
N ASP A 242 10.70 9.54 -6.37
CA ASP A 242 10.59 8.19 -5.80
C ASP A 242 9.26 8.00 -5.06
N GLY A 243 8.15 8.39 -5.72
CA GLY A 243 6.79 8.23 -5.25
C GLY A 243 6.28 9.29 -4.26
N GLU A 244 7.07 10.30 -3.86
CA GLU A 244 6.52 11.37 -3.02
C GLU A 244 5.48 12.19 -3.78
N ASP A 245 5.70 12.42 -5.05
CA ASP A 245 4.76 13.02 -6.01
C ASP A 245 3.46 12.20 -6.11
N LEU A 246 3.55 10.87 -6.26
CA LEU A 246 2.38 9.97 -6.29
C LEU A 246 1.60 10.01 -4.96
N LYS A 247 2.30 10.01 -3.83
CA LYS A 247 1.71 10.12 -2.50
C LYS A 247 0.94 11.42 -2.30
N LEU A 248 1.53 12.54 -2.70
CA LEU A 248 0.90 13.85 -2.59
C LEU A 248 -0.33 13.94 -3.49
N GLU A 249 -0.22 13.45 -4.72
CA GLU A 249 -1.31 13.43 -5.68
C GLU A 249 -2.45 12.52 -5.21
N PHE A 250 -2.16 11.33 -4.68
CA PHE A 250 -3.17 10.44 -4.13
C PHE A 250 -3.94 11.11 -2.97
N LYS A 251 -3.23 11.73 -2.05
CA LYS A 251 -3.84 12.44 -0.92
C LYS A 251 -4.71 13.61 -1.37
N ARG A 252 -4.23 14.39 -2.35
CA ARG A 252 -4.97 15.49 -2.92
C ARG A 252 -6.26 15.02 -3.57
N ARG A 253 -6.19 14.02 -4.45
CA ARG A 253 -7.37 13.46 -5.14
C ARG A 253 -8.37 12.86 -4.17
N LEU A 254 -7.91 12.17 -3.13
CA LEU A 254 -8.78 11.62 -2.09
C LEU A 254 -9.54 12.74 -1.37
N LEU A 255 -8.84 13.80 -0.94
CA LEU A 255 -9.44 14.95 -0.26
C LEU A 255 -10.46 15.67 -1.17
N ASP A 256 -10.12 15.85 -2.45
CA ASP A 256 -10.99 16.53 -3.42
C ASP A 256 -12.27 15.73 -3.74
N SER A 257 -12.20 14.40 -3.63
CA SER A 257 -13.31 13.50 -4.02
C SER A 257 -14.05 12.88 -2.83
N GLU A 258 -13.54 12.94 -1.61
CA GLU A 258 -14.17 12.26 -0.46
C GLU A 258 -15.57 12.81 -0.09
N GLY A 259 -15.91 14.01 -0.57
CA GLY A 259 -17.25 14.59 -0.42
C GLY A 259 -18.38 13.81 -1.13
N VAL A 260 -18.02 12.92 -2.06
CA VAL A 260 -18.95 12.00 -2.73
C VAL A 260 -19.44 10.90 -1.77
N LEU A 261 -18.65 10.54 -0.76
CA LEU A 261 -18.96 9.46 0.18
C LEU A 261 -20.05 9.85 1.18
N THR A 262 -21.01 8.97 1.37
CA THR A 262 -22.00 9.09 2.45
C THR A 262 -21.38 8.78 3.81
N GLY A 263 -22.07 9.17 4.90
CA GLY A 263 -21.62 8.85 6.26
C GLY A 263 -21.40 7.35 6.50
N PRO A 264 -22.36 6.47 6.17
CA PRO A 264 -22.17 5.02 6.28
C PRO A 264 -20.98 4.49 5.47
N GLU A 265 -20.78 4.93 4.23
CA GLU A 265 -19.63 4.51 3.41
C GLU A 265 -18.28 4.93 4.03
N ARG A 266 -18.20 6.11 4.62
CA ARG A 266 -17.00 6.53 5.37
C ARG A 266 -16.75 5.63 6.58
N GLU A 267 -17.81 5.25 7.31
CA GLU A 267 -17.70 4.32 8.44
C GLU A 267 -17.28 2.93 7.99
N ASP A 268 -17.77 2.43 6.86
CA ASP A 268 -17.37 1.17 6.27
C ASP A 268 -15.87 1.17 5.92
N ILE A 269 -15.38 2.23 5.27
CA ILE A 269 -13.95 2.38 4.94
C ILE A 269 -13.08 2.40 6.20
N ILE A 270 -13.50 3.11 7.25
CA ILE A 270 -12.76 3.18 8.51
C ILE A 270 -12.75 1.82 9.23
N ARG A 271 -13.88 1.11 9.22
CA ARG A 271 -13.99 -0.23 9.78
C ARG A 271 -13.11 -1.21 9.03
N GLU A 272 -13.13 -1.17 7.69
CA GLU A 272 -12.31 -2.01 6.83
C GLU A 272 -10.80 -1.76 7.07
N ALA A 273 -10.40 -0.50 7.21
CA ALA A 273 -9.00 -0.18 7.54
C ALA A 273 -8.55 -0.84 8.85
N ARG A 274 -9.40 -0.91 9.88
CA ARG A 274 -9.10 -1.66 11.12
C ARG A 274 -8.96 -3.15 10.85
N CYS A 275 -9.88 -3.75 10.08
CA CYS A 275 -9.83 -5.16 9.70
C CYS A 275 -8.53 -5.50 8.96
N ILE A 276 -8.06 -4.64 8.05
CA ILE A 276 -6.78 -4.83 7.35
C ILE A 276 -5.62 -4.95 8.36
N PHE A 277 -5.52 -4.03 9.33
CA PHE A 277 -4.47 -4.09 10.34
C PHE A 277 -4.57 -5.34 11.22
N ASP A 278 -5.77 -5.77 11.59
CA ASP A 278 -5.97 -6.96 12.39
C ASP A 278 -5.55 -8.23 11.64
N TYR A 279 -5.89 -8.36 10.36
CA TYR A 279 -5.42 -9.45 9.52
C TYR A 279 -3.91 -9.42 9.33
N MET A 280 -3.31 -8.27 9.08
CA MET A 280 -1.86 -8.13 8.93
C MET A 280 -1.10 -8.53 10.20
N ILE A 281 -1.61 -8.17 11.38
CA ILE A 281 -1.01 -8.59 12.67
C ILE A 281 -1.12 -10.11 12.85
N ARG A 282 -2.25 -10.71 12.51
CA ARG A 282 -2.44 -12.17 12.57
C ARG A 282 -1.53 -12.89 11.56
N LEU A 283 -1.38 -12.34 10.37
CA LEU A 283 -0.51 -12.88 9.31
C LEU A 283 0.96 -12.91 9.75
N VAL A 284 1.44 -11.86 10.43
CA VAL A 284 2.80 -11.89 11.02
C VAL A 284 2.91 -13.01 12.06
N GLY A 285 1.86 -13.25 12.86
CA GLY A 285 1.84 -14.37 13.81
C GLY A 285 1.90 -15.75 13.13
N GLU A 286 1.20 -15.92 12.00
CA GLU A 286 1.26 -17.13 11.20
C GLU A 286 2.67 -17.36 10.61
N LEU A 287 3.29 -16.30 10.10
CA LEU A 287 4.67 -16.36 9.61
C LEU A 287 5.67 -16.71 10.72
N ASP A 288 5.47 -16.20 11.95
CA ASP A 288 6.29 -16.58 13.10
C ASP A 288 6.20 -18.09 13.38
N ASP A 289 4.99 -18.65 13.34
CA ASP A 289 4.76 -20.08 13.55
C ASP A 289 5.39 -20.94 12.43
N MET A 290 5.27 -20.49 11.18
CA MET A 290 5.84 -21.18 10.00
C MET A 290 7.38 -21.15 9.97
N CYS A 291 7.98 -20.04 10.37
CA CYS A 291 9.43 -19.86 10.40
C CYS A 291 10.08 -20.43 11.67
N GLY A 292 9.30 -21.02 12.60
CA GLY A 292 9.82 -21.52 13.87
C GLY A 292 10.41 -20.41 14.72
N THR A 293 9.92 -19.18 14.58
CA THR A 293 10.44 -18.02 15.31
C THR A 293 10.15 -18.16 16.79
N ASP A 294 11.22 -18.20 17.61
CA ASP A 294 11.09 -18.18 19.06
C ASP A 294 10.52 -16.83 19.51
N LYS A 295 9.22 -16.84 19.86
CA LYS A 295 8.46 -15.63 20.24
C LYS A 295 9.06 -14.98 21.50
N GLU A 296 9.55 -15.77 22.46
CA GLU A 296 10.14 -15.26 23.71
C GLU A 296 11.49 -14.59 23.43
N ALA A 297 12.33 -15.20 22.61
CA ALA A 297 13.60 -14.59 22.20
C ALA A 297 13.39 -13.34 21.35
N ALA A 298 12.37 -13.32 20.48
CA ALA A 298 12.01 -12.18 19.67
C ALA A 298 11.46 -11.02 20.53
N GLU A 299 10.64 -11.30 21.55
CA GLU A 299 10.13 -10.29 22.49
C GLU A 299 11.22 -9.75 23.43
N ALA A 300 12.10 -10.62 23.94
CA ALA A 300 13.24 -10.20 24.76
C ALA A 300 14.18 -9.26 23.98
N ARG A 301 14.41 -9.54 22.69
CA ARG A 301 15.17 -8.66 21.80
C ARG A 301 14.45 -7.35 21.50
N LEU A 302 13.13 -7.36 21.34
CA LEU A 302 12.30 -6.14 21.23
C LEU A 302 12.42 -5.25 22.47
N LEU A 303 12.46 -5.82 23.65
CA LEU A 303 12.65 -5.08 24.91
C LEU A 303 14.06 -4.46 24.99
N SER A 304 15.09 -5.15 24.51
CA SER A 304 16.46 -4.61 24.45
C SER A 304 16.62 -3.48 23.42
N LEU A 305 15.79 -3.47 22.39
CA LEU A 305 15.78 -2.43 21.33
C LEU A 305 15.01 -1.17 21.74
N ARG A 306 14.14 -1.25 22.76
CA ARG A 306 13.39 -0.10 23.29
C ARG A 306 14.29 1.09 23.70
N SER A 307 15.53 0.83 24.06
CA SER A 307 16.52 1.88 24.38
C SER A 307 17.03 2.64 23.14
N ARG A 308 16.94 2.04 21.94
CA ARG A 308 17.43 2.66 20.69
C ARG A 308 16.32 3.24 19.80
N ASP A 309 15.08 2.71 19.89
CA ASP A 309 13.97 3.12 19.02
C ASP A 309 13.35 4.48 19.38
N SER A 310 13.73 5.06 20.52
CA SER A 310 13.39 6.47 20.83
C SER A 310 13.92 7.44 19.76
N LEU A 311 14.98 7.07 19.05
CA LEU A 311 15.61 7.88 18.00
C LEU A 311 14.84 7.85 16.66
N VAL A 312 14.15 6.75 16.33
CA VAL A 312 13.43 6.63 15.07
C VAL A 312 12.11 7.39 15.12
N VAL A 313 11.38 7.29 16.23
CA VAL A 313 10.14 8.07 16.47
C VAL A 313 10.44 9.59 16.58
N GLU A 314 11.59 9.95 17.13
CA GLU A 314 12.07 11.32 17.20
C GLU A 314 12.42 11.86 15.81
N ASN A 315 12.99 11.04 14.95
CA ASN A 315 13.34 11.42 13.58
C ASN A 315 12.11 11.58 12.69
N GLU A 316 11.10 10.72 12.82
CA GLU A 316 9.81 10.89 12.14
C GLU A 316 9.08 12.17 12.62
N ARG A 317 9.13 12.48 13.91
CA ARG A 317 8.57 13.73 14.45
C ARG A 317 9.34 14.96 13.94
N ARG A 318 10.67 14.90 13.81
CA ARG A 318 11.49 15.97 13.26
C ARG A 318 11.24 16.21 11.78
N LEU A 319 11.06 15.15 10.98
CA LEU A 319 10.71 15.25 9.57
C LEU A 319 9.32 15.85 9.36
N HIS A 320 8.33 15.50 10.21
CA HIS A 320 6.99 16.09 10.16
C HIS A 320 6.97 17.55 10.64
N SER A 321 7.75 17.92 11.66
CA SER A 321 7.83 19.30 12.15
C SER A 321 8.61 20.22 11.20
N ALA A 322 9.62 19.72 10.51
CA ALA A 322 10.36 20.48 9.50
C ALA A 322 9.52 20.80 8.26
N SER A 323 8.59 19.88 7.88
CA SER A 323 7.64 20.09 6.79
C SER A 323 6.58 21.15 7.13
N THR A 324 6.17 21.26 8.40
CA THR A 324 5.20 22.28 8.86
C THR A 324 5.82 23.65 9.11
N SER A 325 7.10 23.72 9.50
CA SER A 325 7.78 25.00 9.76
C SER A 325 8.16 25.80 8.50
N ARG A 326 8.12 25.19 7.32
CA ARG A 326 8.44 25.89 6.05
C ARG A 326 7.30 26.74 5.49
N LYS A 327 6.12 26.77 6.12
CA LYS A 327 4.92 27.48 5.64
C LYS A 327 4.64 28.83 6.31
N VAL A 328 5.47 29.32 7.23
CA VAL A 328 5.25 30.65 7.85
C VAL A 328 6.55 31.43 7.85
N ALA A 329 6.83 32.09 6.74
CA ALA A 329 7.73 33.27 6.75
C ALA A 329 6.87 34.50 6.43
N PRO A 330 6.75 35.47 7.30
CA PRO A 330 6.03 36.70 6.97
C PRO A 330 6.90 37.57 6.05
N LYS A 331 6.24 38.02 4.98
CA LYS A 331 6.72 38.99 4.03
C LYS A 331 6.86 40.35 4.78
N LEU A 332 8.07 40.78 5.07
CA LEU A 332 8.34 42.15 5.50
C LEU A 332 8.30 43.04 4.27
N GLU A 333 7.28 43.85 4.16
CA GLU A 333 7.23 45.02 3.30
C GLU A 333 8.10 46.11 3.91
N THR A 334 9.17 46.48 3.23
CA THR A 334 9.94 47.69 3.50
C THR A 334 9.44 48.83 2.62
N GLU A 335 8.59 49.67 3.17
CA GLU A 335 8.35 51.00 2.63
C GLU A 335 9.60 51.84 2.80
N ARG A 336 10.14 52.31 1.69
CA ARG A 336 11.15 53.38 1.65
C ARG A 336 10.45 54.72 1.59
N SER A 337 10.65 55.51 2.66
CA SER A 337 10.41 56.93 2.59
C SER A 337 11.70 57.61 2.15
N LEU A 338 11.60 58.38 1.07
CA LEU A 338 12.58 59.36 0.62
C LEU A 338 12.55 60.60 1.55
N LYS A 339 13.70 61.07 1.98
CA LYS A 339 14.02 62.53 2.03
C LYS A 339 15.51 62.75 2.29
N ASP A 340 16.08 63.37 1.30
CA ASP A 340 16.85 64.64 1.29
C ASP A 340 18.06 64.82 2.22
N GLY A 341 19.19 65.17 1.59
CA GLY A 341 19.90 66.35 2.02
C GLY A 341 21.40 66.23 2.23
N ARG A 342 22.16 66.69 1.24
CA ARG A 342 23.33 67.59 1.38
C ARG A 342 24.74 67.09 1.79
N GLU A 343 25.59 67.16 0.78
CA GLU A 343 26.91 67.83 0.73
C GLU A 343 27.97 67.65 1.87
N GLY A 344 29.16 67.35 1.43
CA GLY A 344 30.40 67.64 2.17
C GLY A 344 31.55 66.71 1.78
N HIS A 345 32.23 67.03 0.77
CA HIS A 345 33.58 67.43 0.44
C HIS A 345 34.72 66.87 1.32
N VAL A 346 35.80 66.51 0.63
CA VAL A 346 37.25 66.65 0.94
C VAL A 346 38.03 65.41 1.38
N LYS A 347 38.81 64.89 0.42
CA LYS A 347 40.28 64.77 0.23
C LYS A 347 41.10 63.78 1.08
N PHE A 348 41.96 63.12 0.29
CA PHE A 348 43.37 62.71 0.52
C PHE A 348 43.69 61.55 1.50
N GLY A 349 44.49 60.68 0.94
CA GLY A 349 45.45 59.76 1.46
C GLY A 349 45.62 58.53 0.56
#